data_a2fe839cae326993ded3a5946659dba5
#
_entry.id   a2fe839cae326993ded3a5946659dba5
#
_cell.length_a   1.000
_cell.length_b   1.000
_cell.length_c   1.000
_cell.angle_alpha   90.00
_cell.angle_beta   90.00
_cell.angle_gamma   90.00
#
_symmetry.space_group_name_H-M   'P 1'
#
loop_
_entity.id
_entity.type
_entity.pdbx_description
1 polymer ?
#
loop_
_entity_poly.entity_id
_entity_poly.type
_entity_poly.pdbx_seq_one_letter_code
_entity_poly.pdbx_strand_id
1 'polypeptide(L)'
;MSTQLSLMDIPAETKPRFKTARLIELWCAEPIFFASRELSDTYYTEGLIGNYALAYAFGWARSPYRLTHQESGKPRYIEDLMPLNLECYILPAWSAQGSATFRFERFNALSDSYWYAMTNNRVATARQDSMRVRNGEKPNTFRPSNFPQTGKLRMIERGNYFHTIVFGDRELPDYIRVGKFMSKVRVSILKEMALETLPVADYSSQACCFSTADLPTDLTLLSFDLISMPPASLVKNLRFRGAAWRMGDYITPANLQFCGGGNNHDI
;
A
#
# COMPACT_ATOMS: atom_id res chain seq x y z
N MET A 1 -58.31 -8.60 12.34
CA MET A 1 -57.39 -8.28 11.24
C MET A 1 -55.98 -8.57 11.72
N SER A 2 -55.45 -9.71 11.31
CA SER A 2 -54.14 -10.21 11.74
C SER A 2 -53.15 -9.81 10.66
N THR A 3 -52.23 -8.92 10.98
CA THR A 3 -51.18 -8.47 10.08
C THR A 3 -50.02 -9.48 10.14
N GLN A 4 -49.95 -10.33 9.12
CA GLN A 4 -48.76 -11.16 8.89
C GLN A 4 -47.55 -10.28 8.60
N LEU A 5 -46.59 -10.29 9.50
CA LEU A 5 -45.23 -9.80 9.23
C LEU A 5 -44.59 -10.75 8.23
N SER A 6 -44.37 -10.26 7.03
CA SER A 6 -43.57 -10.90 5.99
C SER A 6 -42.18 -11.24 6.52
N LEU A 7 -41.77 -12.50 6.41
CA LEU A 7 -40.39 -12.91 6.58
C LEU A 7 -39.55 -12.08 5.60
N MET A 8 -38.75 -11.19 6.16
CA MET A 8 -37.73 -10.45 5.38
C MET A 8 -36.78 -11.47 4.75
N ASP A 9 -36.60 -11.34 3.45
CA ASP A 9 -35.68 -12.09 2.64
C ASP A 9 -34.29 -12.12 3.32
N ILE A 10 -33.88 -13.32 3.71
CA ILE A 10 -32.52 -13.59 4.10
C ILE A 10 -31.70 -13.37 2.83
N PRO A 11 -30.72 -12.44 2.81
CA PRO A 11 -29.89 -12.22 1.63
C PRO A 11 -29.27 -13.57 1.23
N ALA A 12 -29.44 -13.94 -0.03
CA ALA A 12 -28.85 -15.13 -0.60
C ALA A 12 -27.37 -15.24 -0.17
N GLU A 13 -26.98 -16.42 0.30
CA GLU A 13 -25.57 -16.76 0.57
C GLU A 13 -24.75 -16.43 -0.66
N THR A 14 -24.11 -15.27 -0.65
CA THR A 14 -23.16 -14.88 -1.70
C THR A 14 -21.94 -15.78 -1.55
N LYS A 15 -21.84 -16.77 -2.44
CA LYS A 15 -20.64 -17.62 -2.51
C LYS A 15 -19.41 -16.72 -2.56
N PRO A 16 -18.36 -17.01 -1.78
CA PRO A 16 -17.17 -16.20 -1.78
C PRO A 16 -16.62 -16.14 -3.21
N ARG A 17 -16.24 -14.96 -3.64
CA ARG A 17 -15.68 -14.70 -4.96
C ARG A 17 -14.39 -15.50 -5.20
N PHE A 18 -13.62 -15.72 -4.15
CA PHE A 18 -12.42 -16.55 -4.13
C PHE A 18 -12.71 -17.84 -3.37
N LYS A 19 -12.11 -18.95 -3.80
CA LYS A 19 -12.23 -20.25 -3.13
C LYS A 19 -11.14 -20.49 -2.10
N THR A 20 -9.96 -19.94 -2.35
CA THR A 20 -8.75 -20.16 -1.58
C THR A 20 -8.05 -18.84 -1.28
N ALA A 21 -7.31 -18.85 -0.20
CA ALA A 21 -6.38 -17.80 0.18
C ALA A 21 -5.02 -18.42 0.50
N ARG A 22 -3.95 -17.70 0.21
CA ARG A 22 -2.57 -18.13 0.47
C ARG A 22 -1.90 -17.15 1.41
N LEU A 23 -1.37 -17.66 2.53
CA LEU A 23 -0.49 -16.91 3.40
C LEU A 23 0.90 -16.89 2.77
N ILE A 24 1.39 -15.69 2.50
CA ILE A 24 2.66 -15.43 1.82
C ILE A 24 3.63 -14.81 2.81
N GLU A 25 4.86 -15.29 2.80
CA GLU A 25 5.99 -14.66 3.47
C GLU A 25 6.84 -13.90 2.46
N LEU A 26 7.18 -12.68 2.83
CA LEU A 26 8.06 -11.79 2.08
C LEU A 26 9.33 -11.56 2.91
N TRP A 27 10.46 -12.08 2.44
CA TRP A 27 11.75 -11.87 3.08
C TRP A 27 12.55 -10.77 2.38
N CYS A 28 12.90 -9.74 3.12
CA CYS A 28 13.64 -8.58 2.62
C CYS A 28 15.13 -8.94 2.42
N ALA A 29 15.53 -9.23 1.20
CA ALA A 29 16.94 -9.49 0.86
C ALA A 29 17.78 -8.18 0.89
N GLU A 30 17.16 -7.05 0.62
CA GLU A 30 17.74 -5.73 0.58
C GLU A 30 16.90 -4.75 1.42
N PRO A 31 17.47 -3.64 1.90
CA PRO A 31 16.71 -2.62 2.61
C PRO A 31 15.62 -2.00 1.72
N ILE A 32 14.41 -1.82 2.25
CA ILE A 32 13.29 -1.29 1.48
C ILE A 32 13.02 0.17 1.89
N PHE A 33 12.88 1.03 0.88
CA PHE A 33 12.52 2.42 1.06
C PHE A 33 11.22 2.78 0.36
N PHE A 34 10.30 3.35 1.15
CA PHE A 34 9.14 4.07 0.68
C PHE A 34 9.12 5.45 1.35
N ALA A 35 8.89 6.51 0.61
CA ALA A 35 8.66 7.83 1.21
C ALA A 35 7.21 7.91 1.71
N SER A 36 6.89 7.19 2.80
CA SER A 36 5.54 7.16 3.36
C SER A 36 5.17 8.50 3.99
N ARG A 37 6.13 9.13 4.69
CA ARG A 37 6.00 10.45 5.30
C ARG A 37 7.31 11.19 5.24
N GLU A 38 7.22 12.53 5.27
CA GLU A 38 8.36 13.42 5.42
C GLU A 38 8.19 14.18 6.74
N LEU A 39 9.18 14.09 7.61
CA LEU A 39 9.22 14.79 8.89
C LEU A 39 10.54 15.56 8.98
N SER A 40 10.48 16.88 8.77
CA SER A 40 11.65 17.74 8.74
C SER A 40 12.69 17.27 7.70
N ASP A 41 13.87 16.85 8.15
CA ASP A 41 14.97 16.35 7.31
C ASP A 41 14.93 14.83 7.08
N THR A 42 13.89 14.15 7.55
CA THR A 42 13.84 12.68 7.53
C THR A 42 12.65 12.16 6.72
N TYR A 43 12.95 11.29 5.76
CA TYR A 43 11.96 10.53 5.00
C TYR A 43 11.72 9.19 5.67
N TYR A 44 10.47 8.95 6.05
CA TYR A 44 10.07 7.76 6.80
C TYR A 44 9.46 6.71 5.90
N THR A 45 9.91 5.47 6.09
CA THR A 45 9.22 4.27 5.63
C THR A 45 8.47 3.67 6.82
N GLU A 46 7.19 3.40 6.65
CA GLU A 46 6.41 2.66 7.65
C GLU A 46 6.79 1.18 7.66
N GLY A 47 6.55 0.50 8.80
CA GLY A 47 6.84 -0.93 8.96
C GLY A 47 5.82 -1.85 8.30
N LEU A 48 5.32 -1.45 7.14
CA LEU A 48 4.29 -2.11 6.34
C LEU A 48 4.64 -1.98 4.86
N ILE A 49 4.12 -2.90 4.04
CA ILE A 49 4.20 -2.78 2.59
C ILE A 49 2.78 -2.71 2.05
N GLY A 50 2.42 -1.59 1.41
CA GLY A 50 1.09 -1.38 0.87
C GLY A 50 0.73 -2.39 -0.21
N ASN A 51 -0.52 -2.83 -0.24
CA ASN A 51 -1.00 -3.83 -1.19
C ASN A 51 -0.95 -3.35 -2.64
N TYR A 52 -1.13 -2.07 -2.90
CA TYR A 52 -0.98 -1.51 -4.24
C TYR A 52 0.45 -1.66 -4.73
N ALA A 53 1.44 -1.33 -3.89
CA ALA A 53 2.83 -1.53 -4.22
C ALA A 53 3.16 -3.02 -4.47
N LEU A 54 2.55 -3.93 -3.71
CA LEU A 54 2.69 -5.36 -3.92
C LEU A 54 2.07 -5.81 -5.25
N ALA A 55 0.86 -5.36 -5.58
CA ALA A 55 0.21 -5.73 -6.84
C ALA A 55 1.05 -5.32 -8.07
N TYR A 56 1.67 -4.14 -8.03
CA TYR A 56 2.63 -3.74 -9.06
C TYR A 56 3.92 -4.56 -9.04
N ALA A 57 4.45 -4.84 -7.85
CA ALA A 57 5.68 -5.61 -7.70
C ALA A 57 5.55 -7.07 -8.16
N PHE A 58 4.36 -7.66 -7.98
CA PHE A 58 4.03 -8.99 -8.51
C PHE A 58 3.80 -8.98 -10.04
N GLY A 59 3.79 -7.81 -10.66
CA GLY A 59 3.52 -7.69 -12.09
C GLY A 59 2.05 -7.95 -12.46
N TRP A 60 1.14 -7.83 -11.52
CA TRP A 60 -0.29 -8.08 -11.75
C TRP A 60 -1.02 -6.89 -12.34
N ALA A 61 -0.56 -5.68 -12.03
CA ALA A 61 -1.15 -4.46 -12.55
C ALA A 61 -1.12 -4.43 -14.10
N ARG A 62 -2.15 -3.86 -14.71
CA ARG A 62 -2.28 -3.79 -16.16
C ARG A 62 -1.12 -3.06 -16.83
N SER A 63 -0.60 -2.03 -16.17
CA SER A 63 0.56 -1.26 -16.63
C SER A 63 1.69 -1.34 -15.60
N PRO A 64 2.96 -1.36 -16.01
CA PRO A 64 4.06 -1.32 -15.06
C PRO A 64 4.07 0.02 -14.32
N TYR A 65 4.42 0.00 -13.03
CA TYR A 65 4.63 1.22 -12.27
C TYR A 65 5.80 2.00 -12.87
N ARG A 66 5.51 3.15 -13.46
CA ARG A 66 6.53 4.03 -14.05
C ARG A 66 6.41 5.42 -13.44
N LEU A 67 7.49 5.89 -12.88
CA LEU A 67 7.73 7.31 -12.62
C LEU A 67 8.16 7.95 -13.94
N THR A 68 7.25 8.11 -14.89
CA THR A 68 7.58 8.80 -16.15
C THR A 68 7.46 10.29 -15.96
N HIS A 69 8.37 11.04 -16.58
CA HIS A 69 8.32 12.50 -16.66
C HIS A 69 7.17 13.03 -17.52
N GLN A 70 6.32 12.16 -18.04
CA GLN A 70 5.19 12.52 -18.88
C GLN A 70 3.97 12.90 -18.04
N GLU A 71 3.36 13.93 -18.43
CA GLU A 71 2.22 14.73 -17.99
C GLU A 71 1.45 14.41 -16.72
N SER A 72 1.39 13.22 -16.22
CA SER A 72 0.72 12.96 -14.94
C SER A 72 1.61 12.32 -13.86
N GLY A 73 2.74 11.70 -14.22
CA GLY A 73 3.71 11.14 -13.26
C GLY A 73 3.15 10.28 -12.12
N LYS A 74 1.84 10.11 -12.06
CA LYS A 74 1.11 9.38 -11.04
C LYS A 74 0.67 8.02 -11.59
N PRO A 75 0.75 6.97 -10.78
CA PRO A 75 0.19 5.68 -11.15
C PRO A 75 -1.34 5.79 -11.26
N ARG A 76 -1.92 5.06 -12.21
CA ARG A 76 -3.37 5.03 -12.44
C ARG A 76 -3.97 3.81 -11.74
N TYR A 77 -4.04 3.90 -10.41
CA TYR A 77 -4.44 2.77 -9.57
C TYR A 77 -5.79 2.16 -9.97
N ILE A 78 -6.79 3.00 -10.28
CA ILE A 78 -8.12 2.53 -10.67
C ILE A 78 -8.03 1.72 -11.96
N GLU A 79 -7.41 2.26 -13.00
CA GLU A 79 -7.32 1.62 -14.32
C GLU A 79 -6.45 0.37 -14.30
N ASP A 80 -5.41 0.37 -13.47
CA ASP A 80 -4.42 -0.70 -13.41
C ASP A 80 -4.81 -1.84 -12.47
N LEU A 81 -5.52 -1.55 -11.36
CA LEU A 81 -5.78 -2.53 -10.30
C LEU A 81 -7.24 -2.99 -10.23
N MET A 82 -8.24 -2.16 -10.55
CA MET A 82 -9.63 -2.61 -10.53
C MET A 82 -9.91 -3.86 -11.39
N PRO A 83 -9.30 -4.03 -12.57
CA PRO A 83 -9.51 -5.25 -13.36
C PRO A 83 -9.08 -6.53 -12.63
N LEU A 84 -8.11 -6.44 -11.71
CA LEU A 84 -7.65 -7.57 -10.89
C LEU A 84 -8.73 -8.09 -9.95
N ASN A 85 -9.68 -7.25 -9.61
CA ASN A 85 -10.74 -7.59 -8.68
C ASN A 85 -11.54 -8.84 -9.06
N LEU A 86 -11.55 -9.24 -10.31
CA LEU A 86 -12.20 -10.48 -10.77
C LEU A 86 -11.35 -11.74 -10.55
N GLU A 87 -10.03 -11.59 -10.43
CA GLU A 87 -9.07 -12.70 -10.44
C GLU A 87 -8.37 -12.89 -9.10
N CYS A 88 -7.95 -11.79 -8.47
CA CYS A 88 -7.17 -11.85 -7.25
C CYS A 88 -7.28 -10.56 -6.43
N TYR A 89 -6.90 -10.66 -5.17
CA TYR A 89 -6.69 -9.53 -4.27
C TYR A 89 -5.54 -9.85 -3.32
N ILE A 90 -4.80 -8.86 -2.87
CA ILE A 90 -3.72 -9.01 -1.88
C ILE A 90 -3.89 -7.99 -0.77
N LEU A 91 -3.67 -8.41 0.47
CA LEU A 91 -3.63 -7.51 1.62
C LEU A 91 -2.32 -6.73 1.68
N PRO A 92 -2.28 -5.55 2.34
CA PRO A 92 -1.03 -4.95 2.78
C PRO A 92 -0.24 -5.93 3.63
N ALA A 93 1.09 -5.97 3.45
CA ALA A 93 1.94 -6.85 4.23
C ALA A 93 2.31 -6.21 5.57
N TRP A 94 2.23 -7.00 6.63
CA TRP A 94 2.57 -6.64 8.01
C TRP A 94 3.79 -7.43 8.49
N SER A 95 4.52 -6.88 9.47
CA SER A 95 5.68 -7.57 10.03
C SER A 95 5.29 -8.90 10.68
N ALA A 96 5.95 -9.97 10.29
CA ALA A 96 5.76 -11.31 10.85
C ALA A 96 6.19 -11.40 12.33
N GLN A 97 7.04 -10.48 12.78
CA GLN A 97 7.61 -10.44 14.13
C GLN A 97 6.95 -9.36 15.02
N GLY A 98 5.79 -8.84 14.62
CA GLY A 98 5.07 -7.79 15.32
C GLY A 98 5.56 -6.38 15.01
N SER A 99 6.86 -6.16 14.85
CA SER A 99 7.43 -4.88 14.43
C SER A 99 8.59 -5.09 13.45
N ALA A 100 8.73 -4.19 12.48
CA ALA A 100 9.86 -4.19 11.57
C ALA A 100 11.08 -3.52 12.23
N THR A 101 12.27 -3.99 11.87
CA THR A 101 13.52 -3.31 12.19
C THR A 101 13.88 -2.31 11.10
N PHE A 102 14.54 -1.21 11.48
CA PHE A 102 14.83 -0.13 10.57
C PHE A 102 16.30 0.24 10.62
N ARG A 103 16.81 0.75 9.49
CA ARG A 103 18.10 1.43 9.41
C ARG A 103 17.88 2.88 9.01
N PHE A 104 18.83 3.72 9.42
CA PHE A 104 18.90 5.13 9.01
C PHE A 104 20.12 5.36 8.14
N GLU A 105 19.91 6.04 7.02
CA GLU A 105 20.96 6.44 6.11
C GLU A 105 20.91 7.95 5.90
N ARG A 106 22.07 8.60 5.94
CA ARG A 106 22.18 10.03 5.64
C ARG A 106 22.49 10.21 4.17
N PHE A 107 21.92 11.21 3.58
CA PHE A 107 22.23 11.60 2.21
C PHE A 107 22.54 13.09 2.13
N ASN A 108 23.30 13.48 1.11
CA ASN A 108 23.56 14.85 0.74
C ASN A 108 23.05 15.09 -0.68
N ALA A 109 21.96 15.85 -0.81
CA ALA A 109 21.31 16.08 -2.09
C ALA A 109 22.17 16.87 -3.10
N LEU A 110 23.23 17.51 -2.67
CA LEU A 110 24.16 18.20 -3.55
C LEU A 110 25.16 17.26 -4.22
N SER A 111 25.51 16.14 -3.56
CA SER A 111 26.47 15.15 -4.07
C SER A 111 25.81 13.94 -4.71
N ASP A 112 24.61 13.59 -4.26
CA ASP A 112 23.92 12.33 -4.61
C ASP A 112 22.76 12.61 -5.56
N SER A 113 23.06 12.88 -6.82
CA SER A 113 22.06 13.33 -7.82
C SER A 113 20.90 12.35 -8.07
N TYR A 114 21.08 11.06 -7.81
CA TYR A 114 20.03 10.06 -7.97
C TYR A 114 18.89 10.15 -6.93
N TRP A 115 19.10 10.86 -5.82
CA TRP A 115 18.09 11.10 -4.80
C TRP A 115 16.94 12.02 -5.25
N TYR A 116 17.14 12.74 -6.33
CA TYR A 116 16.14 13.62 -6.91
C TYR A 116 14.81 12.98 -7.21
N ALA A 117 14.84 11.75 -7.67
CA ALA A 117 13.65 11.05 -8.12
C ALA A 117 12.83 10.43 -6.98
N MET A 118 13.29 10.57 -5.73
CA MET A 118 12.72 9.82 -4.62
C MET A 118 11.49 10.42 -3.99
N THR A 119 11.30 11.72 -4.13
CA THR A 119 10.19 12.43 -3.52
C THR A 119 9.37 13.13 -4.59
N ASN A 120 8.09 13.34 -4.32
CA ASN A 120 7.27 14.23 -5.14
C ASN A 120 7.73 15.69 -4.99
N ASN A 121 8.43 16.00 -3.92
CA ASN A 121 9.06 17.29 -3.70
C ASN A 121 10.43 17.25 -4.35
N ARG A 122 10.64 18.07 -5.35
CA ARG A 122 11.97 18.30 -5.91
C ARG A 122 12.83 18.92 -4.82
N VAL A 123 13.87 18.22 -4.42
CA VAL A 123 14.94 18.85 -3.66
C VAL A 123 15.48 19.96 -4.56
N ALA A 124 15.30 21.21 -4.15
CA ALA A 124 15.83 22.33 -4.90
C ALA A 124 17.36 22.22 -4.86
N THR A 125 17.94 21.80 -5.99
CA THR A 125 19.39 21.86 -6.10
C THR A 125 19.80 23.31 -6.30
N ALA A 126 20.96 23.65 -5.82
CA ALA A 126 21.60 24.95 -6.00
C ALA A 126 21.85 25.32 -7.48
N ARG A 127 21.65 24.40 -8.40
CA ARG A 127 21.76 24.57 -9.84
C ARG A 127 20.39 24.63 -10.51
N GLN A 128 19.53 25.52 -10.11
CA GLN A 128 18.55 26.04 -11.03
C GLN A 128 19.17 27.17 -11.84
N ASP A 129 19.99 26.84 -12.80
CA ASP A 129 20.49 27.74 -13.81
C ASP A 129 19.41 28.19 -14.81
N SER A 130 18.17 27.87 -14.59
CA SER A 130 17.07 28.35 -15.40
C SER A 130 16.44 29.60 -14.80
N MET A 131 17.20 30.66 -14.73
CA MET A 131 16.63 31.98 -14.76
C MET A 131 15.98 32.18 -16.12
N ARG A 132 14.74 31.77 -16.27
CA ARG A 132 13.91 32.23 -17.37
C ARG A 132 13.60 33.69 -17.14
N VAL A 133 14.40 34.55 -17.76
CA VAL A 133 14.05 35.97 -17.95
C VAL A 133 12.77 35.99 -18.76
N ARG A 134 11.64 36.25 -18.13
CA ARG A 134 10.38 36.46 -18.79
C ARG A 134 10.16 37.97 -18.88
N ASN A 135 10.14 38.50 -20.13
CA ASN A 135 9.74 39.87 -20.44
C ASN A 135 10.59 41.00 -19.84
N GLY A 136 11.92 40.92 -19.93
CA GLY A 136 12.77 42.10 -19.62
C GLY A 136 12.91 42.48 -18.14
N GLU A 137 12.35 41.70 -17.23
CA GLU A 137 12.59 41.88 -15.80
C GLU A 137 14.04 41.46 -15.44
N LYS A 138 14.70 42.29 -14.64
CA LYS A 138 16.03 41.94 -14.13
C LYS A 138 15.94 40.63 -13.36
N PRO A 139 16.87 39.68 -13.64
CA PRO A 139 16.87 38.41 -12.93
C PRO A 139 16.96 38.66 -11.43
N ASN A 140 15.98 38.16 -10.69
CA ASN A 140 16.07 38.17 -9.24
C ASN A 140 17.27 37.29 -8.90
N THR A 141 18.34 37.89 -8.41
CA THR A 141 19.58 37.20 -8.05
C THR A 141 19.32 36.35 -6.80
N PHE A 142 18.59 35.24 -6.98
CA PHE A 142 18.52 34.20 -5.99
C PHE A 142 19.93 33.62 -5.86
N ARG A 143 20.67 34.04 -4.82
CA ARG A 143 21.93 33.40 -4.46
C ARG A 143 21.55 32.00 -3.97
N PRO A 144 21.91 30.93 -4.71
CA PRO A 144 21.72 29.59 -4.18
C PRO A 144 22.49 29.50 -2.88
N SER A 145 21.81 29.17 -1.79
CA SER A 145 22.48 28.89 -0.54
C SER A 145 23.30 27.62 -0.76
N ASN A 146 24.61 27.71 -0.67
CA ASN A 146 25.51 26.54 -0.75
C ASN A 146 25.45 25.68 0.52
N PHE A 147 24.36 25.75 1.28
CA PHE A 147 24.18 24.89 2.43
C PHE A 147 23.98 23.45 1.94
N PRO A 148 24.72 22.50 2.51
CA PRO A 148 24.50 21.09 2.22
C PRO A 148 23.06 20.74 2.59
N GLN A 149 22.29 20.29 1.61
CA GLN A 149 20.94 19.76 1.84
C GLN A 149 21.11 18.31 2.28
N THR A 150 21.33 18.13 3.57
CA THR A 150 21.42 16.80 4.16
C THR A 150 20.05 16.35 4.64
N GLY A 151 19.76 15.07 4.46
CA GLY A 151 18.58 14.45 4.98
C GLY A 151 18.86 13.04 5.48
N LYS A 152 17.84 12.41 6.04
CA LYS A 152 17.89 11.04 6.54
C LYS A 152 16.81 10.21 5.88
N LEU A 153 17.13 8.96 5.60
CA LEU A 153 16.20 7.95 5.16
C LEU A 153 16.04 6.93 6.28
N ARG A 154 14.80 6.71 6.70
CA ARG A 154 14.44 5.57 7.51
C ARG A 154 13.91 4.49 6.57
N MET A 155 14.64 3.38 6.49
CA MET A 155 14.34 2.25 5.61
C MET A 155 14.04 1.00 6.44
N ILE A 156 13.18 0.12 5.95
CA ILE A 156 13.07 -1.23 6.49
C ILE A 156 14.40 -1.94 6.27
N GLU A 157 15.00 -2.48 7.33
CA GLU A 157 16.29 -3.17 7.26
C GLU A 157 16.12 -4.51 6.50
N ARG A 158 17.20 -4.97 5.86
CA ARG A 158 17.27 -6.32 5.30
C ARG A 158 17.04 -7.38 6.39
N GLY A 159 16.59 -8.56 5.98
CA GLY A 159 16.34 -9.67 6.92
C GLY A 159 14.99 -9.60 7.62
N ASN A 160 14.20 -8.53 7.45
CA ASN A 160 12.82 -8.50 7.94
C ASN A 160 11.96 -9.51 7.17
N TYR A 161 10.97 -10.05 7.88
CA TYR A 161 9.93 -10.91 7.34
C TYR A 161 8.58 -10.20 7.43
N PHE A 162 7.84 -10.22 6.35
CA PHE A 162 6.47 -9.70 6.30
C PHE A 162 5.53 -10.81 5.86
N HIS A 163 4.33 -10.81 6.39
CA HIS A 163 3.25 -11.67 5.95
C HIS A 163 2.20 -10.88 5.19
N THR A 164 1.60 -11.50 4.21
CA THR A 164 0.42 -11.01 3.50
C THR A 164 -0.48 -12.17 3.12
N ILE A 165 -1.73 -11.89 2.82
CA ILE A 165 -2.68 -12.89 2.31
C ILE A 165 -3.05 -12.52 0.88
N VAL A 166 -2.92 -13.49 -0.01
CA VAL A 166 -3.35 -13.43 -1.40
C VAL A 166 -4.60 -14.25 -1.57
N PHE A 167 -5.65 -13.63 -2.10
CA PHE A 167 -6.89 -14.28 -2.50
C PHE A 167 -6.86 -14.57 -3.99
N GLY A 168 -7.33 -15.76 -4.38
CA GLY A 168 -7.29 -16.24 -5.75
C GLY A 168 -6.03 -17.04 -6.08
N ASP A 169 -6.01 -17.60 -7.30
CA ASP A 169 -5.02 -18.61 -7.69
C ASP A 169 -3.94 -18.06 -8.62
N ARG A 170 -3.79 -16.72 -8.68
CA ARG A 170 -2.82 -16.10 -9.57
C ARG A 170 -1.39 -16.52 -9.21
N GLU A 171 -0.57 -16.76 -10.22
CA GLU A 171 0.83 -17.17 -10.07
C GLU A 171 1.64 -16.14 -9.29
N LEU A 172 2.55 -16.63 -8.45
CA LEU A 172 3.44 -15.83 -7.62
C LEU A 172 4.89 -16.07 -8.06
N PRO A 173 5.66 -15.02 -8.37
CA PRO A 173 7.08 -15.15 -8.66
C PRO A 173 7.87 -15.42 -7.36
N ASP A 174 9.01 -16.09 -7.47
CA ASP A 174 9.90 -16.34 -6.34
C ASP A 174 10.50 -15.06 -5.74
N TYR A 175 10.62 -14.02 -6.56
CA TYR A 175 11.20 -12.73 -6.20
C TYR A 175 10.42 -11.58 -6.82
N ILE A 176 10.30 -10.51 -6.05
CA ILE A 176 9.74 -9.24 -6.49
C ILE A 176 10.70 -8.09 -6.23
N ARG A 177 10.44 -6.95 -6.86
CA ARG A 177 11.14 -5.68 -6.62
C ARG A 177 10.17 -4.68 -6.03
N VAL A 178 10.48 -4.14 -4.86
CA VAL A 178 9.60 -3.23 -4.14
C VAL A 178 10.32 -1.94 -3.71
N GLY A 179 9.53 -0.92 -3.48
CA GLY A 179 10.03 0.37 -3.00
C GLY A 179 10.74 1.20 -4.07
N LYS A 180 11.16 2.37 -3.68
CA LYS A 180 11.78 3.35 -4.58
C LYS A 180 13.16 2.92 -5.09
N PHE A 181 13.84 2.03 -4.36
CA PHE A 181 15.14 1.47 -4.77
C PHE A 181 15.04 0.14 -5.51
N MET A 182 13.83 -0.30 -5.83
CA MET A 182 13.61 -1.59 -6.49
C MET A 182 14.29 -2.74 -5.71
N SER A 183 14.15 -2.70 -4.40
CA SER A 183 14.77 -3.65 -3.47
C SER A 183 14.22 -5.05 -3.67
N LYS A 184 15.12 -6.04 -3.64
CA LYS A 184 14.80 -7.44 -3.85
C LYS A 184 14.14 -8.06 -2.62
N VAL A 185 13.01 -8.72 -2.83
CA VAL A 185 12.26 -9.43 -1.81
C VAL A 185 11.95 -10.84 -2.32
N ARG A 186 12.25 -11.85 -1.50
CA ARG A 186 11.87 -13.24 -1.79
C ARG A 186 10.44 -13.49 -1.36
N VAL A 187 9.71 -14.22 -2.17
CA VAL A 187 8.32 -14.63 -1.94
C VAL A 187 8.28 -16.10 -1.63
N SER A 188 7.57 -16.50 -0.59
CA SER A 188 7.37 -17.91 -0.23
C SER A 188 5.92 -18.13 0.19
N ILE A 189 5.30 -19.19 -0.31
CA ILE A 189 3.97 -19.60 0.15
C ILE A 189 4.16 -20.40 1.44
N LEU A 190 3.62 -19.90 2.54
CA LEU A 190 3.66 -20.61 3.83
C LEU A 190 2.53 -21.61 3.97
N LYS A 191 1.33 -21.22 3.52
CA LYS A 191 0.13 -22.04 3.72
C LYS A 191 -0.95 -21.66 2.71
N GLU A 192 -1.63 -22.67 2.20
CA GLU A 192 -2.91 -22.52 1.51
C GLU A 192 -4.05 -22.75 2.48
N MET A 193 -5.09 -21.93 2.40
CA MET A 193 -6.21 -21.91 3.33
C MET A 193 -7.52 -21.90 2.57
N ALA A 194 -8.47 -22.71 3.04
CA ALA A 194 -9.85 -22.62 2.57
C ALA A 194 -10.48 -21.30 3.07
N LEU A 195 -11.34 -20.73 2.25
CA LEU A 195 -12.09 -19.53 2.57
C LEU A 195 -13.49 -19.89 3.03
N GLU A 196 -13.82 -19.51 4.26
CA GLU A 196 -15.14 -19.65 4.85
C GLU A 196 -15.83 -18.29 4.92
N THR A 197 -17.07 -18.21 4.43
CA THR A 197 -17.88 -16.99 4.56
C THR A 197 -18.60 -17.00 5.90
N LEU A 198 -18.46 -15.91 6.64
CA LEU A 198 -19.13 -15.68 7.91
C LEU A 198 -20.28 -14.68 7.74
N PRO A 199 -21.39 -14.83 8.48
CA PRO A 199 -22.54 -13.94 8.43
C PRO A 199 -22.17 -12.53 8.93
N VAL A 200 -23.10 -11.59 8.76
CA VAL A 200 -22.95 -10.24 9.31
C VAL A 200 -22.98 -10.29 10.85
N ALA A 201 -21.85 -9.93 11.46
CA ALA A 201 -21.68 -9.87 12.91
C ALA A 201 -20.52 -8.92 13.26
N ASP A 202 -20.18 -8.82 14.56
CA ASP A 202 -19.02 -8.08 15.04
C ASP A 202 -17.79 -8.99 15.01
N TYR A 203 -16.75 -8.54 14.31
CA TYR A 203 -15.49 -9.27 14.15
C TYR A 203 -14.29 -8.42 14.55
N SER A 204 -13.19 -9.10 14.84
CA SER A 204 -11.90 -8.49 15.12
C SER A 204 -10.82 -9.10 14.23
N SER A 205 -10.08 -8.26 13.54
CA SER A 205 -8.93 -8.63 12.71
C SER A 205 -7.67 -7.99 13.28
N GLN A 206 -6.98 -8.69 14.16
CA GLN A 206 -5.81 -8.14 14.86
C GLN A 206 -4.50 -8.32 14.08
N ALA A 207 -4.38 -9.38 13.30
CA ALA A 207 -3.16 -9.71 12.58
C ALA A 207 -3.00 -8.98 11.25
N CYS A 208 -4.11 -8.73 10.54
CA CYS A 208 -4.08 -8.19 9.19
C CYS A 208 -4.13 -6.67 9.16
N CYS A 209 -3.62 -6.12 8.04
CA CYS A 209 -3.77 -4.71 7.68
C CYS A 209 -4.67 -4.59 6.45
N PHE A 210 -5.38 -3.47 6.35
CA PHE A 210 -6.29 -3.20 5.24
C PHE A 210 -6.05 -1.80 4.69
N SER A 211 -6.20 -1.62 3.38
CA SER A 211 -6.27 -0.30 2.77
C SER A 211 -7.67 0.28 2.98
N THR A 212 -7.76 1.53 3.43
CA THR A 212 -9.06 2.21 3.61
C THR A 212 -9.83 2.33 2.30
N ALA A 213 -9.12 2.47 1.18
CA ALA A 213 -9.72 2.56 -0.15
C ALA A 213 -10.31 1.23 -0.68
N ASP A 214 -10.01 0.11 -0.01
CA ASP A 214 -10.41 -1.23 -0.45
C ASP A 214 -11.52 -1.84 0.42
N LEU A 215 -11.86 -1.16 1.52
CA LEU A 215 -12.91 -1.64 2.42
C LEU A 215 -14.28 -1.51 1.77
N PRO A 216 -15.17 -2.50 1.94
CA PRO A 216 -16.53 -2.43 1.46
C PRO A 216 -17.30 -1.25 2.07
N THR A 217 -18.18 -0.63 1.30
CA THR A 217 -18.97 0.54 1.72
C THR A 217 -20.05 0.21 2.75
N ASP A 218 -20.49 -1.05 2.82
CA ASP A 218 -21.48 -1.57 3.76
C ASP A 218 -20.86 -2.00 5.11
N LEU A 219 -19.54 -1.86 5.25
CA LEU A 219 -18.81 -2.20 6.46
C LEU A 219 -18.94 -1.09 7.52
N THR A 220 -19.35 -1.45 8.74
CA THR A 220 -19.33 -0.52 9.87
C THR A 220 -18.02 -0.69 10.64
N LEU A 221 -17.18 0.35 10.65
CA LEU A 221 -15.93 0.37 11.41
C LEU A 221 -16.24 0.69 12.87
N LEU A 222 -15.83 -0.18 13.80
CA LEU A 222 -16.05 -0.01 15.25
C LEU A 222 -14.83 0.59 15.95
N SER A 223 -13.65 0.04 15.68
CA SER A 223 -12.37 0.59 16.16
C SER A 223 -11.22 0.13 15.27
N PHE A 224 -10.19 0.96 15.14
CA PHE A 224 -9.00 0.67 14.33
C PHE A 224 -7.86 1.62 14.66
N ASP A 225 -6.65 1.22 14.33
CA ASP A 225 -5.47 2.09 14.30
C ASP A 225 -5.22 2.54 12.87
N LEU A 226 -5.18 3.86 12.64
CA LEU A 226 -4.95 4.44 11.33
C LEU A 226 -3.47 4.74 11.12
N ILE A 227 -2.94 4.27 10.00
CA ILE A 227 -1.58 4.58 9.53
C ILE A 227 -1.70 5.38 8.24
N SER A 228 -1.43 6.68 8.34
CA SER A 228 -1.48 7.57 7.16
C SER A 228 -0.27 7.32 6.28
N MET A 229 -0.48 6.86 5.06
CA MET A 229 0.54 6.67 4.04
C MET A 229 -0.08 6.68 2.63
N PRO A 230 0.66 7.14 1.59
CA PRO A 230 0.19 7.10 0.22
C PRO A 230 0.10 5.65 -0.32
N PRO A 231 -0.77 5.36 -1.29
CA PRO A 231 -1.78 6.24 -1.87
C PRO A 231 -3.04 6.34 -1.02
N ALA A 232 -3.30 5.39 -0.12
CA ALA A 232 -4.41 5.35 0.81
C ALA A 232 -3.90 4.94 2.18
N SER A 233 -4.53 5.47 3.23
CA SER A 233 -4.22 5.10 4.60
C SER A 233 -4.49 3.61 4.83
N LEU A 234 -3.72 3.01 5.73
CA LEU A 234 -3.91 1.63 6.16
C LEU A 234 -4.53 1.58 7.56
N VAL A 235 -5.32 0.55 7.82
CA VAL A 235 -5.88 0.27 9.14
C VAL A 235 -5.35 -1.05 9.68
N LYS A 236 -5.07 -1.05 10.99
CA LYS A 236 -4.67 -2.22 11.78
C LYS A 236 -5.63 -2.39 12.96
N ASN A 237 -5.56 -3.55 13.62
CA ASN A 237 -6.37 -3.85 14.81
C ASN A 237 -7.85 -3.55 14.58
N LEU A 238 -8.33 -3.89 13.39
CA LEU A 238 -9.66 -3.54 12.93
C LEU A 238 -10.73 -4.35 13.66
N ARG A 239 -11.67 -3.66 14.30
CA ARG A 239 -12.95 -4.21 14.73
C ARG A 239 -14.05 -3.64 13.84
N PHE A 240 -14.89 -4.52 13.31
CA PHE A 240 -15.91 -4.13 12.35
C PHE A 240 -17.17 -4.96 12.51
N ARG A 241 -18.27 -4.42 12.01
CA ARG A 241 -19.55 -5.14 11.82
C ARG A 241 -19.79 -5.25 10.32
N GLY A 242 -19.99 -6.47 9.85
CA GLY A 242 -20.21 -6.79 8.45
C GLY A 242 -20.05 -8.26 8.17
N ALA A 243 -20.20 -8.66 6.90
CA ALA A 243 -19.83 -10.00 6.45
C ALA A 243 -18.30 -10.16 6.50
N ALA A 244 -17.83 -11.35 6.81
CA ALA A 244 -16.41 -11.63 6.95
C ALA A 244 -16.00 -12.90 6.21
N TRP A 245 -14.70 -13.00 5.94
CA TRP A 245 -14.03 -14.23 5.52
C TRP A 245 -13.13 -14.73 6.63
N ARG A 246 -13.21 -16.04 6.90
CA ARG A 246 -12.30 -16.75 7.80
C ARG A 246 -11.35 -17.64 7.00
N MET A 247 -10.07 -17.59 7.36
CA MET A 247 -8.99 -18.40 6.78
C MET A 247 -8.09 -18.89 7.90
N GLY A 248 -8.45 -20.05 8.48
CA GLY A 248 -7.79 -20.51 9.71
C GLY A 248 -7.96 -19.48 10.83
N ASP A 249 -6.86 -18.94 11.33
CA ASP A 249 -6.86 -17.95 12.43
C ASP A 249 -7.10 -16.51 11.96
N TYR A 250 -7.15 -16.28 10.65
CA TYR A 250 -7.33 -14.93 10.10
C TYR A 250 -8.80 -14.65 9.80
N ILE A 251 -9.24 -13.47 10.20
CA ILE A 251 -10.58 -12.95 9.87
C ILE A 251 -10.38 -11.60 9.17
N THR A 252 -11.05 -11.45 8.03
CA THR A 252 -11.01 -10.23 7.23
C THR A 252 -12.42 -9.80 6.85
N PRO A 253 -12.66 -8.51 6.57
CA PRO A 253 -13.89 -8.14 5.88
C PRO A 253 -14.07 -8.95 4.60
N ALA A 254 -15.30 -9.34 4.31
CA ALA A 254 -15.63 -9.94 3.02
C ALA A 254 -15.60 -8.87 1.91
N ASN A 255 -15.49 -9.31 0.66
CA ASN A 255 -15.62 -8.46 -0.52
C ASN A 255 -14.61 -7.32 -0.63
N LEU A 256 -13.42 -7.47 -0.05
CA LEU A 256 -12.31 -6.56 -0.26
C LEU A 256 -11.98 -6.43 -1.75
N GLN A 257 -11.75 -5.21 -2.24
CA GLN A 257 -11.50 -4.91 -3.65
C GLN A 257 -10.52 -3.75 -3.78
N PHE A 258 -9.60 -3.84 -4.72
CA PHE A 258 -8.78 -2.67 -5.07
C PHE A 258 -9.67 -1.50 -5.49
N CYS A 259 -9.47 -0.35 -4.87
CA CYS A 259 -10.22 0.86 -5.14
C CYS A 259 -11.75 0.70 -5.01
N GLY A 260 -12.22 -0.21 -4.17
CA GLY A 260 -13.64 -0.55 -4.01
C GLY A 260 -14.39 0.26 -2.95
N GLY A 261 -13.65 0.92 -2.04
CA GLY A 261 -14.24 1.81 -1.02
C GLY A 261 -14.73 3.10 -1.64
N GLY A 262 -15.98 3.48 -1.36
CA GLY A 262 -16.66 4.64 -1.97
C GLY A 262 -15.88 5.95 -1.88
N ASN A 263 -16.06 6.82 -2.88
CA ASN A 263 -15.42 8.10 -3.14
C ASN A 263 -14.00 8.04 -3.69
N ASN A 264 -13.88 7.55 -4.92
CA ASN A 264 -12.64 7.50 -5.70
C ASN A 264 -12.12 8.87 -6.22
N HIS A 265 -12.44 9.98 -5.56
CA HIS A 265 -12.03 11.30 -6.07
C HIS A 265 -10.62 11.74 -5.61
N ASP A 266 -9.97 11.00 -4.68
CA ASP A 266 -8.69 11.42 -4.06
C ASP A 266 -7.56 10.37 -4.13
N ILE A 267 -7.61 9.37 -5.03
CA ILE A 267 -6.52 8.40 -5.21
C ILE A 267 -5.67 8.74 -6.43
#